data_6a794d242a30c9a83911c09748571bb4
#
_entry.id   6a794d242a30c9a83911c09748571bb4
#
_cell.length_a   1.000
_cell.length_b   1.000
_cell.length_c   1.000
_cell.angle_alpha   90.00
_cell.angle_beta   90.00
_cell.angle_gamma   90.00
#
_symmetry.space_group_name_H-M   'P 1'
#
loop_
_entity.id
_entity.type
_entity.pdbx_description
1 polymer ?
#
loop_
_entity_poly.entity_id
_entity_poly.type
_entity_poly.pdbx_seq_one_letter_code
_entity_poly.pdbx_strand_id
1 'polypeptide(L)'
;MSRRQRYRFGAAAAVAAAALTAAACSAPGASSSAPAASGTSGGASGSAAAGPIKIAVVDAQSGASSDLGQFEWRGVSLAVNQVNAAGGIGGRKIQLKLYDDQGDPTVGTELARKIAGDGDIAMLGTAESAVTIAMAPILKSEQIPNITSGQSVGLIAVHSPYLFLNGPTGLTYDSTLAKYVVTAKGYKKIAMLTNNDSYGTGEESSMTSALKALGITPVAAKVVPKDQTNMTPELTAIRSADPQVLFIGAEEAQSGLIVKQARALGLTAVIAEGAPAGTPLFLSTAGTANADGTIVSSPYLGNQASSAAQAFAAAYTAAYGSAPELHGAKAYDGAQVMIAALKVCNGCTGLNLANAIRAVKYQGLLGDFAYDGSGVGIFATAIGIITNGVIKPVS
;
A
#
# COMPACT_ATOMS: atom_id res chain seq x y z
N MET A 1 42.45 -30.51 -13.25
CA MET A 1 43.30 -29.42 -13.78
C MET A 1 42.66 -28.11 -13.43
N SER A 2 42.96 -27.62 -12.35
CA SER A 2 43.66 -26.47 -11.78
C SER A 2 43.68 -25.19 -12.63
N ARG A 3 43.07 -24.15 -12.10
CA ARG A 3 43.68 -22.81 -12.04
C ARG A 3 42.91 -21.96 -11.01
N ARG A 4 43.50 -21.80 -9.81
CA ARG A 4 43.22 -20.76 -8.83
C ARG A 4 43.91 -19.48 -9.27
N GLN A 5 43.20 -18.35 -9.28
CA GLN A 5 43.83 -17.04 -9.40
C GLN A 5 43.60 -16.26 -8.09
N ARG A 6 44.70 -16.04 -7.40
CA ARG A 6 44.82 -15.21 -6.18
C ARG A 6 45.02 -13.75 -6.60
N TYR A 7 44.30 -12.84 -6.04
CA TYR A 7 44.65 -11.42 -6.06
C TYR A 7 45.21 -10.98 -4.70
N ARG A 8 46.35 -10.32 -4.78
CA ARG A 8 47.19 -9.84 -3.66
C ARG A 8 46.70 -8.48 -3.18
N PHE A 9 46.76 -8.30 -1.89
CA PHE A 9 46.68 -7.04 -1.17
C PHE A 9 47.91 -6.16 -1.46
N GLY A 10 47.67 -4.87 -1.62
CA GLY A 10 48.69 -3.81 -1.60
C GLY A 10 48.23 -2.70 -0.66
N ALA A 11 48.88 -2.63 0.49
CA ALA A 11 48.72 -1.52 1.44
C ALA A 11 49.72 -0.43 1.10
N ALA A 12 49.35 0.81 1.19
CA ALA A 12 50.27 1.94 1.33
C ALA A 12 49.65 3.00 2.27
N ALA A 13 50.33 3.18 3.40
CA ALA A 13 50.11 4.18 4.39
C ALA A 13 50.92 5.47 3.99
N ALA A 14 50.37 6.61 4.28
CA ALA A 14 51.16 7.82 4.43
C ALA A 14 50.54 8.72 5.52
N VAL A 15 51.37 8.87 6.57
CA VAL A 15 51.18 9.75 7.73
C VAL A 15 51.79 11.12 7.37
N ALA A 16 51.14 12.20 7.74
CA ALA A 16 51.76 13.48 7.97
C ALA A 16 51.05 14.27 9.09
N ALA A 17 51.72 14.35 10.21
CA ALA A 17 51.41 15.22 11.33
C ALA A 17 52.13 16.53 11.19
N ALA A 18 51.47 17.63 11.59
CA ALA A 18 52.19 18.89 11.99
C ALA A 18 51.37 19.55 13.12
N ALA A 19 52.04 19.68 14.24
CA ALA A 19 51.63 20.42 15.43
C ALA A 19 52.31 21.79 15.45
N LEU A 20 51.88 22.60 16.42
CA LEU A 20 52.52 23.78 17.03
C LEU A 20 51.61 25.03 16.91
N THR A 21 51.43 25.89 17.89
CA THR A 21 51.80 26.02 19.30
C THR A 21 50.95 27.10 19.96
N ALA A 22 50.84 27.02 21.25
CA ALA A 22 50.18 27.95 22.16
C ALA A 22 50.86 29.27 22.32
N ALA A 23 50.14 30.30 22.74
CA ALA A 23 50.64 31.29 23.70
C ALA A 23 49.48 31.94 24.46
N ALA A 24 49.56 31.81 25.78
CA ALA A 24 48.76 32.54 26.77
C ALA A 24 49.43 33.87 27.13
N CYS A 25 48.68 34.88 27.53
CA CYS A 25 49.09 35.83 28.60
C CYS A 25 47.89 36.65 29.11
N SER A 26 47.56 36.38 30.27
CA SER A 26 47.22 37.13 31.54
C SER A 26 46.74 38.57 31.50
N ALA A 27 45.76 38.79 32.35
CA ALA A 27 45.08 39.95 32.91
C ALA A 27 46.02 40.94 33.65
N PRO A 28 45.59 42.06 34.33
CA PRO A 28 44.23 42.38 34.79
C PRO A 28 43.85 43.91 34.76
N GLY A 29 42.60 44.19 35.07
CA GLY A 29 42.17 45.34 35.88
C GLY A 29 41.63 46.57 35.18
N ALA A 30 40.37 46.87 35.43
CA ALA A 30 39.85 48.03 36.12
C ALA A 30 38.35 48.22 35.91
N SER A 31 37.68 48.40 37.03
CA SER A 31 36.28 48.75 37.17
C SER A 31 35.94 50.14 36.60
N SER A 32 34.82 50.27 35.92
CA SER A 32 34.01 51.51 35.98
C SER A 32 32.54 51.22 35.71
N SER A 33 31.73 51.63 36.62
CA SER A 33 30.28 51.50 36.71
C SER A 33 29.54 52.50 35.83
N ALA A 34 28.34 52.04 35.37
CA ALA A 34 27.09 52.73 35.07
C ALA A 34 26.85 53.15 33.62
N PRO A 35 25.56 53.33 33.20
CA PRO A 35 24.29 52.84 33.73
C PRO A 35 23.45 52.00 32.75
N ALA A 36 22.42 51.36 33.26
CA ALA A 36 21.44 50.54 32.59
C ALA A 36 20.70 51.27 31.46
N ALA A 37 20.77 50.73 30.28
CA ALA A 37 19.79 50.93 29.20
C ALA A 37 18.95 49.64 29.10
N SER A 38 17.68 49.74 29.44
CA SER A 38 16.67 48.67 29.26
C SER A 38 16.46 48.45 27.76
N GLY A 39 17.27 47.55 27.17
CA GLY A 39 17.02 47.00 25.85
C GLY A 39 16.19 45.75 26.02
N THR A 40 14.91 45.82 25.69
CA THR A 40 14.04 44.66 25.48
C THR A 40 14.60 43.86 24.31
N SER A 41 15.54 43.02 24.59
CA SER A 41 15.90 41.92 23.66
C SER A 41 14.75 40.92 23.70
N GLY A 42 13.85 41.08 22.70
CA GLY A 42 12.93 40.03 22.34
C GLY A 42 13.78 38.82 21.94
N GLY A 43 14.02 37.94 22.91
CA GLY A 43 14.57 36.62 22.68
C GLY A 43 13.60 35.87 21.78
N ALA A 44 13.92 35.78 20.51
CA ALA A 44 13.38 34.71 19.67
C ALA A 44 13.82 33.41 20.36
N SER A 45 12.92 32.86 21.18
CA SER A 45 13.01 31.48 21.62
C SER A 45 12.98 30.65 20.34
N GLY A 46 14.12 30.37 19.79
CA GLY A 46 14.32 29.34 18.81
C GLY A 46 13.89 28.04 19.48
N SER A 47 12.62 27.67 19.28
CA SER A 47 12.14 26.33 19.61
C SER A 47 13.12 25.39 18.95
N ALA A 48 13.90 24.66 19.75
CA ALA A 48 14.74 23.58 19.22
C ALA A 48 13.85 22.73 18.33
N ALA A 49 14.22 22.63 17.04
CA ALA A 49 13.41 21.92 16.07
C ALA A 49 13.18 20.52 16.61
N ALA A 50 11.92 20.17 16.89
CA ALA A 50 11.58 18.83 17.32
C ALA A 50 12.17 17.85 16.31
N GLY A 51 12.71 16.71 16.77
CA GLY A 51 13.32 15.67 15.91
C GLY A 51 12.42 15.25 14.74
N PRO A 52 12.87 14.34 13.88
CA PRO A 52 12.12 13.93 12.72
C PRO A 52 10.76 13.32 13.11
N ILE A 53 9.82 13.36 12.19
CA ILE A 53 8.54 12.69 12.30
C ILE A 53 8.76 11.24 11.85
N LYS A 54 8.70 10.28 12.80
CA LYS A 54 8.93 8.87 12.51
C LYS A 54 7.63 8.21 12.07
N ILE A 55 7.67 7.51 10.95
CA ILE A 55 6.53 6.75 10.40
C ILE A 55 7.02 5.37 10.01
N ALA A 56 6.35 4.34 10.54
CA ALA A 56 6.56 2.96 10.12
C ALA A 56 5.93 2.72 8.75
N VAL A 57 6.62 1.95 7.92
CA VAL A 57 6.03 1.30 6.73
C VAL A 57 6.13 -0.20 6.96
N VAL A 58 5.01 -0.89 6.97
CA VAL A 58 4.96 -2.33 7.19
C VAL A 58 4.35 -2.99 5.97
N ASP A 59 5.13 -3.79 5.29
CA ASP A 59 4.71 -4.54 4.12
C ASP A 59 5.67 -5.70 3.88
N ALA A 60 5.20 -6.75 3.21
CA ALA A 60 6.02 -7.88 2.84
C ALA A 60 7.18 -7.45 1.92
N GLN A 61 8.41 -7.64 2.38
CA GLN A 61 9.62 -7.45 1.58
C GLN A 61 10.23 -8.79 1.18
N SER A 62 9.77 -9.86 1.80
CA SER A 62 10.12 -11.25 1.51
C SER A 62 8.84 -12.11 1.46
N GLY A 63 8.96 -13.37 0.99
CA GLY A 63 7.82 -14.25 0.84
C GLY A 63 7.02 -14.05 -0.45
N ALA A 64 5.82 -14.63 -0.51
CA ALA A 64 4.99 -14.69 -1.72
C ALA A 64 4.43 -13.33 -2.14
N SER A 65 4.23 -12.41 -1.19
CA SER A 65 3.65 -11.08 -1.40
C SER A 65 4.70 -9.97 -1.46
N SER A 66 5.99 -10.34 -1.62
CA SER A 66 7.09 -9.36 -1.58
C SER A 66 7.02 -8.30 -2.68
N ASP A 67 6.44 -8.62 -3.83
CA ASP A 67 6.26 -7.66 -4.92
C ASP A 67 5.29 -6.54 -4.51
N LEU A 68 4.19 -6.89 -3.82
CA LEU A 68 3.22 -5.91 -3.32
C LEU A 68 3.89 -4.92 -2.37
N GLY A 69 4.58 -5.44 -1.37
CA GLY A 69 5.26 -4.61 -0.38
C GLY A 69 6.34 -3.72 -0.98
N GLN A 70 7.06 -4.20 -1.99
CA GLN A 70 8.03 -3.39 -2.73
C GLN A 70 7.36 -2.25 -3.49
N PHE A 71 6.20 -2.49 -4.12
CA PHE A 71 5.46 -1.45 -4.81
C PHE A 71 4.92 -0.40 -3.83
N GLU A 72 4.35 -0.82 -2.71
CA GLU A 72 3.88 0.09 -1.66
C GLU A 72 5.02 0.92 -1.08
N TRP A 73 6.14 0.30 -0.73
CA TRP A 73 7.33 1.00 -0.26
C TRP A 73 7.79 2.09 -1.23
N ARG A 74 7.81 1.81 -2.54
CA ARG A 74 8.18 2.79 -3.57
C ARG A 74 7.20 3.95 -3.61
N GLY A 75 5.90 3.69 -3.57
CA GLY A 75 4.87 4.72 -3.54
C GLY A 75 5.00 5.65 -2.34
N VAL A 76 5.08 5.07 -1.13
CA VAL A 76 5.28 5.82 0.13
C VAL A 76 6.57 6.63 0.09
N SER A 77 7.67 6.00 -0.31
CA SER A 77 8.99 6.66 -0.36
C SER A 77 9.00 7.84 -1.31
N LEU A 78 8.35 7.72 -2.47
CA LEU A 78 8.26 8.80 -3.44
C LEU A 78 7.53 10.02 -2.84
N ALA A 79 6.37 9.81 -2.22
CA ALA A 79 5.58 10.86 -1.58
C ALA A 79 6.37 11.57 -0.46
N VAL A 80 7.03 10.78 0.40
CA VAL A 80 7.79 11.31 1.53
C VAL A 80 9.06 12.03 1.05
N ASN A 81 9.75 11.53 0.04
CA ASN A 81 10.90 12.21 -0.53
C ASN A 81 10.52 13.58 -1.12
N GLN A 82 9.36 13.68 -1.78
CA GLN A 82 8.86 14.94 -2.32
C GLN A 82 8.57 15.97 -1.22
N VAL A 83 7.85 15.58 -0.15
CA VAL A 83 7.58 16.50 0.97
C VAL A 83 8.86 16.88 1.72
N ASN A 84 9.77 15.94 1.88
CA ASN A 84 11.05 16.18 2.53
C ASN A 84 11.92 17.15 1.70
N ALA A 85 11.94 17.02 0.38
CA ALA A 85 12.64 17.97 -0.51
C ALA A 85 12.04 19.37 -0.39
N ALA A 86 10.71 19.48 -0.23
CA ALA A 86 10.01 20.76 -0.04
C ALA A 86 10.13 21.36 1.37
N GLY A 87 10.98 20.81 2.26
CA GLY A 87 11.21 21.35 3.61
C GLY A 87 10.60 20.53 4.75
N GLY A 88 9.81 19.50 4.46
CA GLY A 88 9.15 18.68 5.47
C GLY A 88 7.85 19.28 5.99
N ILE A 89 7.49 18.94 7.21
CA ILE A 89 6.28 19.40 7.90
C ILE A 89 6.69 20.29 9.08
N GLY A 90 6.39 21.57 9.01
CA GLY A 90 6.82 22.54 10.04
C GLY A 90 8.35 22.57 10.22
N GLY A 91 9.11 22.36 9.13
CA GLY A 91 10.59 22.28 9.15
C GLY A 91 11.15 20.91 9.60
N ARG A 92 10.30 19.98 9.99
CA ARG A 92 10.69 18.61 10.39
C ARG A 92 10.61 17.66 9.21
N LYS A 93 11.65 16.85 9.00
CA LYS A 93 11.64 15.81 7.97
C LYS A 93 10.84 14.60 8.47
N ILE A 94 10.16 13.90 7.57
CA ILE A 94 9.59 12.58 7.83
C ILE A 94 10.72 11.57 7.68
N GLN A 95 10.86 10.71 8.69
CA GLN A 95 11.76 9.57 8.67
C GLN A 95 10.94 8.29 8.55
N LEU A 96 11.06 7.60 7.43
CA LEU A 96 10.44 6.30 7.23
C LEU A 96 11.32 5.19 7.81
N LYS A 97 10.66 4.18 8.37
CA LYS A 97 11.29 2.91 8.75
C LYS A 97 10.50 1.77 8.15
N LEU A 98 11.16 0.96 7.32
CA LEU A 98 10.58 -0.21 6.68
C LEU A 98 10.69 -1.42 7.60
N TYR A 99 9.61 -2.17 7.73
CA TYR A 99 9.50 -3.42 8.45
C TYR A 99 8.91 -4.48 7.53
N ASP A 100 9.54 -5.64 7.49
CA ASP A 100 9.10 -6.79 6.68
C ASP A 100 8.16 -7.67 7.50
N ASP A 101 6.89 -7.73 7.15
CA ASP A 101 5.89 -8.60 7.77
C ASP A 101 5.80 -9.98 7.13
N GLN A 102 6.49 -10.20 6.00
CA GLN A 102 6.54 -11.47 5.26
C GLN A 102 5.15 -11.95 4.78
N GLY A 103 4.12 -11.11 4.84
CA GLY A 103 2.71 -11.50 4.63
C GLY A 103 2.17 -12.41 5.75
N ASP A 104 2.82 -12.42 6.94
CA ASP A 104 2.46 -13.28 8.07
C ASP A 104 1.81 -12.47 9.21
N PRO A 105 0.55 -12.75 9.59
CA PRO A 105 -0.14 -12.09 10.68
C PRO A 105 0.57 -12.18 12.04
N THR A 106 1.34 -13.26 12.28
CA THR A 106 2.10 -13.44 13.53
C THR A 106 3.27 -12.45 13.57
N VAL A 107 4.03 -12.37 12.47
CA VAL A 107 5.13 -11.41 12.32
C VAL A 107 4.59 -9.98 12.42
N GLY A 108 3.46 -9.68 11.74
CA GLY A 108 2.78 -8.39 11.84
C GLY A 108 2.45 -8.01 13.28
N THR A 109 1.92 -8.96 14.07
CA THR A 109 1.61 -8.74 15.49
C THR A 109 2.85 -8.37 16.31
N GLU A 110 3.99 -9.00 16.06
CA GLU A 110 5.28 -8.68 16.71
C GLU A 110 5.78 -7.29 16.29
N LEU A 111 5.66 -6.98 15.01
CA LEU A 111 6.04 -5.67 14.46
C LEU A 111 5.18 -4.54 15.03
N ALA A 112 3.87 -4.75 15.26
CA ALA A 112 3.02 -3.73 15.87
C ALA A 112 3.54 -3.28 17.25
N ARG A 113 4.01 -4.21 18.09
CA ARG A 113 4.65 -3.89 19.39
C ARG A 113 5.98 -3.18 19.21
N LYS A 114 6.76 -3.61 18.21
CA LYS A 114 8.07 -3.01 17.91
C LYS A 114 7.93 -1.56 17.45
N ILE A 115 6.98 -1.24 16.60
CA ILE A 115 6.68 0.10 16.08
C ILE A 115 6.43 1.07 17.25
N ALA A 116 5.59 0.66 18.22
CA ALA A 116 5.33 1.45 19.41
C ALA A 116 6.62 1.70 20.22
N GLY A 117 7.45 0.67 20.42
CA GLY A 117 8.73 0.79 21.12
C GLY A 117 9.76 1.65 20.40
N ASP A 118 9.76 1.69 19.08
CA ASP A 118 10.68 2.51 18.27
C ASP A 118 10.26 4.00 18.20
N GLY A 119 9.06 4.32 18.69
CA GLY A 119 8.50 5.67 18.75
C GLY A 119 8.01 6.19 17.41
N ASP A 120 7.56 5.28 16.53
CA ASP A 120 6.86 5.65 15.32
C ASP A 120 5.45 6.16 15.69
N ILE A 121 5.05 7.30 15.14
CA ILE A 121 3.79 7.98 15.50
C ILE A 121 2.61 7.57 14.63
N ALA A 122 2.87 6.91 13.53
CA ALA A 122 1.89 6.41 12.57
C ALA A 122 2.48 5.25 11.77
N MET A 123 1.61 4.51 11.09
CA MET A 123 1.97 3.41 10.22
C MET A 123 1.29 3.57 8.85
N LEU A 124 2.00 3.23 7.78
CA LEU A 124 1.51 3.03 6.42
C LEU A 124 1.69 1.56 6.03
N GLY A 125 0.73 1.00 5.30
CA GLY A 125 0.65 -0.45 5.02
C GLY A 125 -0.31 -1.13 6.01
N THR A 126 -0.50 -2.42 5.99
CA THR A 126 0.03 -3.40 5.06
C THR A 126 -0.87 -3.51 3.83
N ALA A 127 -0.37 -4.10 2.73
CA ALA A 127 -1.22 -4.48 1.60
C ALA A 127 -2.18 -5.62 2.00
N GLU A 128 -1.74 -6.52 2.86
CA GLU A 128 -2.49 -7.73 3.23
C GLU A 128 -3.49 -7.50 4.37
N SER A 129 -4.76 -7.78 4.09
CA SER A 129 -5.85 -7.59 5.06
C SER A 129 -5.69 -8.43 6.32
N ALA A 130 -5.19 -9.66 6.20
CA ALA A 130 -4.99 -10.58 7.32
C ALA A 130 -3.96 -10.03 8.33
N VAL A 131 -2.86 -9.48 7.84
CA VAL A 131 -1.80 -8.86 8.66
C VAL A 131 -2.32 -7.60 9.33
N THR A 132 -2.99 -6.72 8.57
CA THR A 132 -3.60 -5.51 9.14
C THR A 132 -4.59 -5.82 10.26
N ILE A 133 -5.47 -6.83 10.09
CA ILE A 133 -6.44 -7.25 11.11
C ILE A 133 -5.73 -7.72 12.38
N ALA A 134 -4.65 -8.49 12.24
CA ALA A 134 -3.88 -8.98 13.39
C ALA A 134 -3.14 -7.86 14.15
N MET A 135 -2.63 -6.84 13.43
CA MET A 135 -1.91 -5.70 14.02
C MET A 135 -2.84 -4.70 14.72
N ALA A 136 -4.05 -4.53 14.19
CA ALA A 136 -4.95 -3.44 14.56
C ALA A 136 -5.30 -3.34 16.05
N PRO A 137 -5.50 -4.42 16.82
CA PRO A 137 -5.74 -4.33 18.28
C PRO A 137 -4.57 -3.69 19.03
N ILE A 138 -3.35 -3.99 18.64
CA ILE A 138 -2.12 -3.46 19.27
C ILE A 138 -1.96 -1.99 18.88
N LEU A 139 -2.04 -1.66 17.59
CA LEU A 139 -1.97 -0.27 17.14
C LEU A 139 -3.05 0.61 17.78
N LYS A 140 -4.25 0.03 18.02
CA LYS A 140 -5.34 0.70 18.74
C LYS A 140 -4.96 0.99 20.20
N SER A 141 -4.39 0.03 20.92
CA SER A 141 -3.97 0.20 22.31
C SER A 141 -2.84 1.22 22.44
N GLU A 142 -1.93 1.26 21.47
CA GLU A 142 -0.80 2.19 21.42
C GLU A 142 -1.16 3.55 20.77
N GLN A 143 -2.41 3.73 20.36
CA GLN A 143 -2.93 4.94 19.71
C GLN A 143 -2.14 5.35 18.47
N ILE A 144 -1.70 4.38 17.67
CA ILE A 144 -0.95 4.57 16.44
C ILE A 144 -1.90 4.51 15.25
N PRO A 145 -2.17 5.63 14.54
CA PRO A 145 -2.96 5.60 13.31
C PRO A 145 -2.26 4.81 12.22
N ASN A 146 -3.05 3.98 11.54
CA ASN A 146 -2.63 3.15 10.42
C ASN A 146 -3.48 3.47 9.18
N ILE A 147 -2.84 3.71 8.05
CA ILE A 147 -3.48 3.75 6.73
C ILE A 147 -3.04 2.50 5.97
N THR A 148 -3.96 1.57 5.74
CA THR A 148 -3.73 0.29 5.06
C THR A 148 -4.24 0.31 3.62
N SER A 149 -3.60 -0.45 2.74
CA SER A 149 -4.09 -0.74 1.39
C SER A 149 -4.98 -1.98 1.31
N GLY A 150 -5.13 -2.70 2.41
CA GLY A 150 -6.02 -3.86 2.51
C GLY A 150 -7.48 -3.51 2.14
N GLN A 151 -8.21 -4.46 1.56
CA GLN A 151 -9.55 -4.23 0.98
C GLN A 151 -10.65 -5.11 1.57
N SER A 152 -10.30 -6.09 2.42
CA SER A 152 -11.30 -6.98 2.99
C SER A 152 -12.36 -6.22 3.78
N VAL A 153 -13.63 -6.60 3.61
CA VAL A 153 -14.74 -6.11 4.44
C VAL A 153 -14.55 -6.42 5.92
N GLY A 154 -13.76 -7.45 6.25
CA GLY A 154 -13.37 -7.80 7.62
C GLY A 154 -12.62 -6.70 8.36
N LEU A 155 -11.92 -5.80 7.66
CA LEU A 155 -11.24 -4.65 8.25
C LEU A 155 -12.19 -3.68 8.94
N ILE A 156 -13.43 -3.55 8.45
CA ILE A 156 -14.46 -2.70 9.07
C ILE A 156 -14.85 -3.27 10.45
N ALA A 157 -14.90 -4.60 10.59
CA ALA A 157 -15.27 -5.27 11.84
C ALA A 157 -14.26 -5.07 12.98
N VAL A 158 -13.06 -4.56 12.68
CA VAL A 158 -12.04 -4.22 13.70
C VAL A 158 -12.49 -3.06 14.61
N HIS A 159 -13.36 -2.18 14.12
CA HIS A 159 -13.89 -1.02 14.87
C HIS A 159 -12.80 -0.22 15.61
N SER A 160 -11.71 0.13 14.90
CA SER A 160 -10.63 0.94 15.46
C SER A 160 -10.72 2.38 14.99
N PRO A 161 -10.68 3.37 15.87
CA PRO A 161 -10.60 4.78 15.46
C PRO A 161 -9.25 5.16 14.85
N TYR A 162 -8.28 4.25 14.89
CA TYR A 162 -6.92 4.41 14.38
C TYR A 162 -6.67 3.64 13.08
N LEU A 163 -7.65 2.87 12.58
CA LEU A 163 -7.52 2.15 11.32
C LEU A 163 -8.25 2.90 10.21
N PHE A 164 -7.55 3.12 9.11
CA PHE A 164 -8.04 3.80 7.91
C PHE A 164 -7.70 2.96 6.68
N LEU A 165 -8.70 2.68 5.85
CA LEU A 165 -8.50 2.00 4.58
C LEU A 165 -8.21 3.04 3.50
N ASN A 166 -7.12 2.87 2.78
CA ASN A 166 -6.73 3.75 1.69
C ASN A 166 -7.53 3.47 0.41
N GLY A 167 -8.81 3.26 0.55
CA GLY A 167 -9.73 2.98 -0.53
C GLY A 167 -10.98 2.23 -0.09
N PRO A 168 -11.93 2.01 -0.99
CA PRO A 168 -13.11 1.21 -0.73
C PRO A 168 -12.76 -0.24 -0.40
N THR A 169 -13.69 -0.93 0.24
CA THR A 169 -13.58 -2.38 0.42
C THR A 169 -13.92 -3.14 -0.86
N GLY A 170 -13.61 -4.44 -0.88
CA GLY A 170 -13.96 -5.36 -1.96
C GLY A 170 -15.43 -5.24 -2.42
N LEU A 171 -16.35 -4.94 -1.51
CA LEU A 171 -17.76 -4.76 -1.86
C LEU A 171 -18.00 -3.69 -2.94
N THR A 172 -17.26 -2.59 -2.93
CA THR A 172 -17.38 -1.55 -3.96
C THR A 172 -16.84 -2.03 -5.31
N TYR A 173 -15.67 -2.68 -5.29
CA TYR A 173 -15.06 -3.25 -6.49
C TYR A 173 -15.96 -4.34 -7.10
N ASP A 174 -16.43 -5.25 -6.28
CA ASP A 174 -17.28 -6.36 -6.67
C ASP A 174 -18.66 -5.92 -7.15
N SER A 175 -19.25 -4.90 -6.51
CA SER A 175 -20.53 -4.33 -6.97
C SER A 175 -20.38 -3.71 -8.36
N THR A 176 -19.27 -3.01 -8.63
CA THR A 176 -18.98 -2.45 -9.95
C THR A 176 -18.76 -3.55 -10.97
N LEU A 177 -17.98 -4.59 -10.62
CA LEU A 177 -17.69 -5.72 -11.47
C LEU A 177 -18.94 -6.55 -11.78
N ALA A 178 -19.72 -6.92 -10.75
CA ALA A 178 -20.97 -7.66 -10.89
C ALA A 178 -21.97 -6.91 -11.78
N LYS A 179 -22.15 -5.60 -11.55
CA LYS A 179 -23.01 -4.78 -12.40
C LYS A 179 -22.55 -4.79 -13.85
N TYR A 180 -21.25 -4.71 -14.11
CA TYR A 180 -20.72 -4.75 -15.46
C TYR A 180 -20.97 -6.11 -16.14
N VAL A 181 -20.60 -7.22 -15.48
CA VAL A 181 -20.73 -8.56 -16.07
C VAL A 181 -22.19 -8.99 -16.22
N VAL A 182 -23.06 -8.65 -15.26
CA VAL A 182 -24.47 -9.07 -15.27
C VAL A 182 -25.34 -8.14 -16.10
N THR A 183 -25.19 -6.82 -15.94
CA THR A 183 -26.10 -5.85 -16.56
C THR A 183 -25.59 -5.38 -17.92
N ALA A 184 -24.32 -5.00 -18.03
CA ALA A 184 -23.77 -4.50 -19.28
C ALA A 184 -23.44 -5.62 -20.28
N LYS A 185 -22.93 -6.77 -19.80
CA LYS A 185 -22.59 -7.93 -20.65
C LYS A 185 -23.68 -8.97 -20.73
N GLY A 186 -24.68 -8.97 -19.86
CA GLY A 186 -25.81 -9.88 -19.88
C GLY A 186 -25.51 -11.29 -19.37
N TYR A 187 -24.36 -11.55 -18.74
CA TYR A 187 -24.00 -12.86 -18.21
C TYR A 187 -24.87 -13.23 -17.02
N LYS A 188 -25.28 -14.52 -16.93
CA LYS A 188 -26.17 -15.04 -15.90
C LYS A 188 -25.58 -16.22 -15.14
N LYS A 189 -24.63 -16.95 -15.73
CA LYS A 189 -23.99 -18.11 -15.10
C LYS A 189 -22.63 -17.69 -14.60
N ILE A 190 -22.57 -17.30 -13.33
CA ILE A 190 -21.34 -16.86 -12.67
C ILE A 190 -20.87 -17.96 -11.73
N ALA A 191 -19.63 -18.43 -11.87
CA ALA A 191 -18.97 -19.27 -10.88
C ALA A 191 -17.96 -18.44 -10.09
N MET A 192 -17.63 -18.90 -8.89
CA MET A 192 -16.70 -18.25 -7.98
C MET A 192 -15.62 -19.23 -7.53
N LEU A 193 -14.38 -18.78 -7.46
CA LEU A 193 -13.25 -19.47 -6.83
C LEU A 193 -12.47 -18.46 -5.99
N THR A 194 -12.49 -18.66 -4.68
CA THR A 194 -11.86 -17.75 -3.72
C THR A 194 -10.87 -18.51 -2.85
N ASN A 195 -9.94 -17.82 -2.21
CA ASN A 195 -9.12 -18.45 -1.19
C ASN A 195 -9.71 -18.23 0.22
N ASN A 196 -9.11 -18.90 1.22
CA ASN A 196 -9.64 -18.93 2.59
C ASN A 196 -8.94 -17.94 3.54
N ASP A 197 -8.14 -17.02 3.04
CA ASP A 197 -7.60 -15.95 3.88
C ASP A 197 -8.61 -14.81 4.10
N SER A 198 -8.20 -13.75 4.79
CA SER A 198 -9.09 -12.62 5.08
C SER A 198 -9.47 -11.82 3.84
N TYR A 199 -8.61 -11.79 2.81
CA TYR A 199 -8.92 -11.16 1.54
C TYR A 199 -9.95 -12.00 0.77
N GLY A 200 -9.64 -13.26 0.49
CA GLY A 200 -10.50 -14.14 -0.30
C GLY A 200 -11.88 -14.39 0.30
N THR A 201 -11.98 -14.53 1.63
CA THR A 201 -13.29 -14.62 2.32
C THR A 201 -14.06 -13.30 2.25
N GLY A 202 -13.35 -12.17 2.25
CA GLY A 202 -13.93 -10.85 2.01
C GLY A 202 -14.52 -10.72 0.61
N GLU A 203 -13.77 -11.16 -0.40
CA GLU A 203 -14.20 -11.17 -1.81
C GLU A 203 -15.39 -12.12 -2.05
N GLU A 204 -15.38 -13.32 -1.44
CA GLU A 204 -16.52 -14.25 -1.50
C GLU A 204 -17.80 -13.59 -0.97
N SER A 205 -17.73 -12.99 0.19
CA SER A 205 -18.84 -12.29 0.83
C SER A 205 -19.33 -11.11 0.00
N SER A 206 -18.41 -10.31 -0.49
CA SER A 206 -18.67 -9.08 -1.27
C SER A 206 -19.31 -9.41 -2.62
N MET A 207 -18.72 -10.34 -3.38
CA MET A 207 -19.27 -10.76 -4.67
C MET A 207 -20.62 -11.48 -4.52
N THR A 208 -20.77 -12.34 -3.52
CA THR A 208 -22.07 -12.98 -3.22
C THR A 208 -23.15 -11.95 -2.96
N SER A 209 -22.83 -10.91 -2.17
CA SER A 209 -23.76 -9.81 -1.87
C SER A 209 -24.09 -8.99 -3.13
N ALA A 210 -23.10 -8.68 -3.94
CA ALA A 210 -23.26 -7.94 -5.19
C ALA A 210 -24.12 -8.70 -6.21
N LEU A 211 -23.87 -9.99 -6.39
CA LEU A 211 -24.65 -10.85 -7.28
C LEU A 211 -26.09 -11.01 -6.80
N LYS A 212 -26.29 -11.21 -5.49
CA LYS A 212 -27.62 -11.31 -4.88
C LYS A 212 -28.45 -10.05 -5.12
N ALA A 213 -27.85 -8.87 -5.01
CA ALA A 213 -28.51 -7.59 -5.30
C ALA A 213 -28.98 -7.49 -6.77
N LEU A 214 -28.37 -8.25 -7.68
CA LEU A 214 -28.74 -8.34 -9.10
C LEU A 214 -29.61 -9.56 -9.43
N GLY A 215 -30.08 -10.30 -8.40
CA GLY A 215 -30.91 -11.49 -8.58
C GLY A 215 -30.15 -12.71 -9.12
N ILE A 216 -28.83 -12.75 -8.99
CA ILE A 216 -27.98 -13.85 -9.46
C ILE A 216 -27.53 -14.69 -8.26
N THR A 217 -27.64 -16.04 -8.41
CA THR A 217 -27.00 -17.01 -7.53
C THR A 217 -25.86 -17.66 -8.30
N PRO A 218 -24.64 -17.75 -7.73
CA PRO A 218 -23.53 -18.45 -8.38
C PRO A 218 -23.89 -19.89 -8.75
N VAL A 219 -23.54 -20.33 -9.98
CA VAL A 219 -23.76 -21.70 -10.45
C VAL A 219 -22.78 -22.69 -9.82
N ALA A 220 -21.64 -22.21 -9.36
CA ALA A 220 -20.67 -22.94 -8.54
C ALA A 220 -19.90 -21.95 -7.68
N ALA A 221 -19.57 -22.32 -6.45
CA ALA A 221 -18.66 -21.59 -5.59
C ALA A 221 -17.69 -22.58 -4.94
N LYS A 222 -16.41 -22.27 -4.96
CA LYS A 222 -15.34 -23.10 -4.39
C LYS A 222 -14.39 -22.21 -3.62
N VAL A 223 -13.87 -22.74 -2.53
CA VAL A 223 -12.85 -22.08 -1.69
C VAL A 223 -11.65 -23.01 -1.63
N VAL A 224 -10.45 -22.42 -1.77
CA VAL A 224 -9.17 -23.13 -1.69
C VAL A 224 -8.31 -22.56 -0.57
N PRO A 225 -7.42 -23.32 0.05
CA PRO A 225 -6.37 -22.77 0.90
C PRO A 225 -5.51 -21.73 0.16
N LYS A 226 -5.10 -20.68 0.86
CA LYS A 226 -4.27 -19.61 0.25
C LYS A 226 -2.95 -20.13 -0.33
N ASP A 227 -2.41 -21.22 0.23
CA ASP A 227 -1.15 -21.81 -0.23
C ASP A 227 -1.36 -22.96 -1.22
N GLN A 228 -2.60 -23.24 -1.63
CA GLN A 228 -2.87 -24.29 -2.59
C GLN A 228 -2.35 -23.92 -3.97
N THR A 229 -1.56 -24.80 -4.57
CA THR A 229 -0.96 -24.59 -5.90
C THR A 229 -1.62 -25.41 -7.01
N ASN A 230 -2.44 -26.40 -6.68
CA ASN A 230 -3.17 -27.23 -7.65
C ASN A 230 -4.68 -27.09 -7.45
N MET A 231 -5.33 -26.31 -8.30
CA MET A 231 -6.78 -26.05 -8.29
C MET A 231 -7.54 -26.92 -9.29
N THR A 232 -6.91 -27.95 -9.86
CA THR A 232 -7.54 -28.83 -10.87
C THR A 232 -8.87 -29.44 -10.42
N PRO A 233 -9.03 -29.94 -9.18
CA PRO A 233 -10.30 -30.50 -8.72
C PRO A 233 -11.43 -29.48 -8.71
N GLU A 234 -11.19 -28.28 -8.13
CA GLU A 234 -12.17 -27.21 -8.00
C GLU A 234 -12.54 -26.64 -9.37
N LEU A 235 -11.54 -26.40 -10.24
CA LEU A 235 -11.74 -25.92 -11.60
C LEU A 235 -12.48 -26.94 -12.48
N THR A 236 -12.27 -28.24 -12.27
CA THR A 236 -13.02 -29.30 -12.95
C THR A 236 -14.50 -29.27 -12.55
N ALA A 237 -14.79 -29.11 -11.25
CA ALA A 237 -16.15 -28.97 -10.75
C ALA A 237 -16.82 -27.69 -11.28
N ILE A 238 -16.10 -26.56 -11.30
CA ILE A 238 -16.57 -25.31 -11.88
C ILE A 238 -16.87 -25.47 -13.35
N ARG A 239 -15.97 -26.08 -14.12
CA ARG A 239 -16.18 -26.33 -15.55
C ARG A 239 -17.45 -27.14 -15.82
N SER A 240 -17.76 -28.12 -14.99
CA SER A 240 -18.96 -28.95 -15.11
C SER A 240 -20.26 -28.16 -14.90
N ALA A 241 -20.22 -27.00 -14.23
CA ALA A 241 -21.35 -26.09 -14.08
C ALA A 241 -21.54 -25.16 -15.31
N ASP A 242 -20.68 -25.24 -16.32
CA ASP A 242 -20.73 -24.48 -17.56
C ASP A 242 -20.93 -22.96 -17.33
N PRO A 243 -20.04 -22.30 -16.56
CA PRO A 243 -20.17 -20.89 -16.28
C PRO A 243 -19.81 -20.02 -17.50
N GLN A 244 -20.46 -18.85 -17.61
CA GLN A 244 -20.10 -17.80 -18.55
C GLN A 244 -18.95 -16.94 -18.02
N VAL A 245 -18.89 -16.76 -16.69
CA VAL A 245 -17.88 -15.99 -15.97
C VAL A 245 -17.34 -16.79 -14.80
N LEU A 246 -16.03 -16.77 -14.61
CA LEU A 246 -15.36 -17.19 -13.41
C LEU A 246 -14.86 -15.96 -12.66
N PHE A 247 -15.48 -15.64 -11.53
CA PHE A 247 -14.95 -14.69 -10.56
C PHE A 247 -13.86 -15.35 -9.73
N ILE A 248 -12.75 -14.64 -9.57
CA ILE A 248 -11.62 -15.06 -8.75
C ILE A 248 -11.44 -14.05 -7.61
N GLY A 249 -11.39 -14.55 -6.38
CA GLY A 249 -11.11 -13.77 -5.18
C GLY A 249 -9.91 -14.37 -4.44
N ALA A 250 -8.72 -14.14 -4.96
CA ALA A 250 -7.46 -14.63 -4.41
C ALA A 250 -6.36 -13.59 -4.64
N GLU A 251 -5.24 -13.73 -3.95
CA GLU A 251 -4.09 -12.85 -4.12
C GLU A 251 -3.41 -13.07 -5.49
N GLU A 252 -2.61 -12.14 -5.93
CA GLU A 252 -2.09 -11.97 -7.30
C GLU A 252 -1.46 -13.23 -7.90
N ALA A 253 -0.55 -13.87 -7.16
CA ALA A 253 0.15 -15.08 -7.63
C ALA A 253 -0.82 -16.26 -7.76
N GLN A 254 -1.70 -16.45 -6.76
CA GLN A 254 -2.66 -17.53 -6.76
C GLN A 254 -3.73 -17.33 -7.84
N SER A 255 -4.22 -16.10 -8.01
CA SER A 255 -5.14 -15.72 -9.07
C SER A 255 -4.57 -16.01 -10.46
N GLY A 256 -3.33 -15.59 -10.71
CA GLY A 256 -2.65 -15.92 -11.95
C GLY A 256 -2.53 -17.42 -12.20
N LEU A 257 -2.24 -18.20 -11.14
CA LEU A 257 -2.15 -19.65 -11.23
C LEU A 257 -3.51 -20.30 -11.48
N ILE A 258 -4.59 -19.80 -10.88
CA ILE A 258 -5.98 -20.21 -11.16
C ILE A 258 -6.30 -20.00 -12.64
N VAL A 259 -6.02 -18.81 -13.18
CA VAL A 259 -6.26 -18.51 -14.59
C VAL A 259 -5.50 -19.45 -15.50
N LYS A 260 -4.21 -19.66 -15.26
CA LYS A 260 -3.36 -20.58 -16.03
C LYS A 260 -3.92 -22.00 -16.03
N GLN A 261 -4.33 -22.52 -14.89
CA GLN A 261 -4.91 -23.89 -14.78
C GLN A 261 -6.30 -23.96 -15.39
N ALA A 262 -7.14 -22.93 -15.23
CA ALA A 262 -8.45 -22.87 -15.86
C ALA A 262 -8.35 -22.99 -17.40
N ARG A 263 -7.43 -22.23 -17.99
CA ARG A 263 -7.18 -22.28 -19.46
C ARG A 263 -6.60 -23.64 -19.89
N ALA A 264 -5.67 -24.22 -19.12
CA ALA A 264 -5.12 -25.55 -19.39
C ALA A 264 -6.19 -26.66 -19.36
N LEU A 265 -7.23 -26.49 -18.51
CA LEU A 265 -8.38 -27.38 -18.44
C LEU A 265 -9.44 -27.12 -19.54
N GLY A 266 -9.23 -26.14 -20.42
CA GLY A 266 -10.18 -25.75 -21.46
C GLY A 266 -11.40 -25.00 -20.95
N LEU A 267 -11.34 -24.36 -19.77
CA LEU A 267 -12.39 -23.48 -19.28
C LEU A 267 -12.37 -22.18 -20.08
N THR A 268 -13.44 -21.91 -20.84
CA THR A 268 -13.59 -20.75 -21.73
C THR A 268 -14.33 -19.58 -21.09
N ALA A 269 -14.81 -19.73 -19.85
CA ALA A 269 -15.47 -18.66 -19.11
C ALA A 269 -14.62 -17.39 -19.10
N VAL A 270 -15.27 -16.22 -19.18
CA VAL A 270 -14.61 -14.93 -18.99
C VAL A 270 -14.10 -14.86 -17.55
N ILE A 271 -12.85 -14.50 -17.36
CA ILE A 271 -12.31 -14.23 -16.02
C ILE A 271 -12.77 -12.83 -15.60
N ALA A 272 -13.21 -12.71 -14.37
CA ALA A 272 -13.57 -11.44 -13.74
C ALA A 272 -12.93 -11.37 -12.36
N GLU A 273 -12.23 -10.28 -12.06
CA GLU A 273 -11.47 -10.16 -10.82
C GLU A 273 -11.32 -8.68 -10.40
N GLY A 274 -11.04 -8.46 -9.12
CA GLY A 274 -10.72 -7.15 -8.57
C GLY A 274 -9.30 -6.69 -8.89
N ALA A 275 -8.73 -5.95 -7.95
CA ALA A 275 -7.42 -5.32 -8.07
C ALA A 275 -6.25 -6.26 -8.41
N PRO A 276 -6.16 -7.50 -7.89
CA PRO A 276 -5.04 -8.42 -8.16
C PRO A 276 -4.78 -8.67 -9.64
N ALA A 277 -5.82 -8.78 -10.47
CA ALA A 277 -5.66 -8.98 -11.92
C ALA A 277 -4.95 -7.81 -12.63
N GLY A 278 -4.85 -6.66 -11.97
CA GLY A 278 -4.17 -5.48 -12.51
C GLY A 278 -2.66 -5.46 -12.30
N THR A 279 -2.08 -6.47 -11.68
CA THR A 279 -0.68 -6.45 -11.25
C THR A 279 0.27 -7.19 -12.19
N PRO A 280 1.56 -6.80 -12.23
CA PRO A 280 2.57 -7.54 -12.99
C PRO A 280 2.72 -9.01 -12.55
N LEU A 281 2.55 -9.30 -11.25
CA LEU A 281 2.67 -10.65 -10.71
C LEU A 281 1.53 -11.56 -11.22
N PHE A 282 0.30 -11.07 -11.24
CA PHE A 282 -0.81 -11.80 -11.87
C PHE A 282 -0.50 -12.12 -13.33
N LEU A 283 -0.10 -11.11 -14.12
CA LEU A 283 0.18 -11.26 -15.55
C LEU A 283 1.33 -12.24 -15.83
N SER A 284 2.40 -12.18 -15.04
CA SER A 284 3.55 -13.09 -15.21
C SER A 284 3.21 -14.53 -14.83
N THR A 285 2.36 -14.73 -13.83
CA THR A 285 1.93 -16.07 -13.37
C THR A 285 0.88 -16.68 -14.30
N ALA A 286 -0.12 -15.94 -14.69
CA ALA A 286 -1.15 -16.38 -15.63
C ALA A 286 -0.58 -16.64 -17.02
N GLY A 287 0.35 -15.80 -17.45
CA GLY A 287 0.79 -15.66 -18.83
C GLY A 287 -0.17 -14.79 -19.65
N THR A 288 0.40 -13.91 -20.45
CA THR A 288 -0.35 -12.88 -21.21
C THR A 288 -1.53 -13.46 -22.01
N ALA A 289 -1.32 -14.58 -22.72
CA ALA A 289 -2.37 -15.20 -23.53
C ALA A 289 -3.53 -15.75 -22.69
N ASN A 290 -3.26 -16.28 -21.50
CA ASN A 290 -4.31 -16.81 -20.62
C ASN A 290 -5.09 -15.71 -19.91
N ALA A 291 -4.43 -14.59 -19.62
CA ALA A 291 -5.03 -13.42 -18.97
C ALA A 291 -5.84 -12.54 -19.95
N ASP A 292 -5.68 -12.74 -21.26
CA ASP A 292 -6.36 -11.91 -22.25
C ASP A 292 -7.89 -12.02 -22.13
N GLY A 293 -8.59 -10.89 -22.20
CA GLY A 293 -10.03 -10.82 -21.98
C GLY A 293 -10.47 -10.79 -20.51
N THR A 294 -9.57 -10.85 -19.54
CA THR A 294 -9.91 -10.71 -18.11
C THR A 294 -10.51 -9.33 -17.86
N ILE A 295 -11.68 -9.30 -17.20
CA ILE A 295 -12.37 -8.08 -16.76
C ILE A 295 -11.86 -7.73 -15.37
N VAL A 296 -11.36 -6.52 -15.20
CA VAL A 296 -10.74 -6.04 -13.97
C VAL A 296 -11.53 -4.87 -13.41
N SER A 297 -11.85 -4.89 -12.12
CA SER A 297 -12.35 -3.72 -11.38
C SER A 297 -11.21 -3.13 -10.56
N SER A 298 -10.79 -1.91 -10.89
CA SER A 298 -9.64 -1.27 -10.23
C SER A 298 -9.77 0.26 -10.28
N PRO A 299 -9.27 0.98 -9.28
CA PRO A 299 -9.23 2.44 -9.31
C PRO A 299 -8.05 2.98 -10.13
N TYR A 300 -7.02 2.17 -10.35
CA TYR A 300 -5.83 2.53 -11.12
C TYR A 300 -5.60 1.51 -12.25
N LEU A 301 -5.74 1.99 -13.48
CA LEU A 301 -5.59 1.18 -14.69
C LEU A 301 -4.30 1.47 -15.45
N GLY A 302 -3.39 2.25 -14.85
CA GLY A 302 -2.07 2.59 -15.44
C GLY A 302 -2.09 3.67 -16.52
N ASN A 303 -3.24 4.19 -16.90
CA ASN A 303 -3.41 5.12 -18.01
C ASN A 303 -4.40 6.26 -17.72
N GLN A 304 -4.50 6.66 -16.45
CA GLN A 304 -5.32 7.79 -16.04
C GLN A 304 -4.89 9.08 -16.75
N ALA A 305 -5.89 9.81 -17.26
CA ALA A 305 -5.67 11.05 -17.99
C ALA A 305 -5.38 12.27 -17.11
N SER A 306 -5.55 12.18 -15.79
CA SER A 306 -5.33 13.31 -14.89
C SER A 306 -3.86 13.75 -14.88
N SER A 307 -3.62 15.06 -14.81
CA SER A 307 -2.26 15.60 -14.73
C SER A 307 -1.50 15.10 -13.52
N ALA A 308 -2.19 14.87 -12.39
CA ALA A 308 -1.61 14.31 -11.18
C ALA A 308 -1.11 12.87 -11.41
N ALA A 309 -1.93 12.01 -12.05
CA ALA A 309 -1.54 10.65 -12.35
C ALA A 309 -0.38 10.56 -13.34
N GLN A 310 -0.37 11.44 -14.35
CA GLN A 310 0.73 11.53 -15.32
C GLN A 310 2.04 12.00 -14.64
N ALA A 311 1.98 13.02 -13.80
CA ALA A 311 3.14 13.50 -13.04
C ALA A 311 3.69 12.44 -12.09
N PHE A 312 2.81 11.71 -11.39
CA PHE A 312 3.18 10.57 -10.56
C PHE A 312 3.87 9.47 -11.37
N ALA A 313 3.27 9.05 -12.49
CA ALA A 313 3.83 7.99 -13.34
C ALA A 313 5.23 8.36 -13.86
N ALA A 314 5.42 9.62 -14.28
CA ALA A 314 6.71 10.13 -14.71
C ALA A 314 7.74 10.13 -13.56
N ALA A 315 7.35 10.63 -12.37
CA ALA A 315 8.23 10.68 -11.20
C ALA A 315 8.60 9.29 -10.69
N TYR A 316 7.61 8.37 -10.66
CA TYR A 316 7.81 6.98 -10.25
C TYR A 316 8.76 6.25 -11.21
N THR A 317 8.54 6.38 -12.52
CA THR A 317 9.40 5.78 -13.54
C THR A 317 10.82 6.35 -13.48
N ALA A 318 10.98 7.66 -13.28
CA ALA A 318 12.29 8.27 -13.11
C ALA A 318 13.04 7.78 -11.87
N ALA A 319 12.31 7.51 -10.78
CA ALA A 319 12.90 7.06 -9.52
C ALA A 319 13.24 5.56 -9.52
N TYR A 320 12.44 4.73 -10.16
CA TYR A 320 12.51 3.26 -10.01
C TYR A 320 12.72 2.48 -11.31
N GLY A 321 12.76 3.15 -12.47
CA GLY A 321 13.03 2.52 -13.77
C GLY A 321 11.89 1.66 -14.32
N SER A 322 10.72 1.65 -13.67
CA SER A 322 9.52 0.90 -14.08
C SER A 322 8.27 1.76 -13.95
N ALA A 323 7.24 1.46 -14.74
CA ALA A 323 5.94 2.11 -14.57
C ALA A 323 5.34 1.76 -13.20
N PRO A 324 4.55 2.68 -12.60
CA PRO A 324 3.81 2.36 -11.39
C PRO A 324 2.66 1.39 -11.70
N GLU A 325 2.28 0.64 -10.69
CA GLU A 325 1.11 -0.21 -10.69
C GLU A 325 0.14 0.22 -9.57
N LEU A 326 -0.95 -0.52 -9.37
CA LEU A 326 -2.01 -0.15 -8.44
C LEU A 326 -1.52 0.06 -7.00
N HIS A 327 -0.73 -0.86 -6.45
CA HIS A 327 -0.30 -0.82 -5.04
C HIS A 327 0.61 0.38 -4.78
N GLY A 328 1.56 0.64 -5.69
CA GLY A 328 2.40 1.83 -5.62
C GLY A 328 1.60 3.14 -5.72
N ALA A 329 0.57 3.18 -6.57
CA ALA A 329 -0.31 4.34 -6.70
C ALA A 329 -1.17 4.54 -5.45
N LYS A 330 -1.77 3.48 -4.90
CA LYS A 330 -2.55 3.54 -3.65
C LYS A 330 -1.69 3.98 -2.48
N ALA A 331 -0.52 3.38 -2.32
CA ALA A 331 0.39 3.70 -1.23
C ALA A 331 0.92 5.14 -1.31
N TYR A 332 1.17 5.65 -2.53
CA TYR A 332 1.51 7.06 -2.73
C TYR A 332 0.37 7.97 -2.26
N ASP A 333 -0.88 7.71 -2.67
CA ASP A 333 -2.04 8.51 -2.24
C ASP A 333 -2.26 8.39 -0.73
N GLY A 334 -2.11 7.20 -0.12
CA GLY A 334 -2.18 7.03 1.33
C GLY A 334 -1.13 7.82 2.09
N ALA A 335 0.09 7.87 1.58
CA ALA A 335 1.16 8.70 2.14
C ALA A 335 0.84 10.19 1.98
N GLN A 336 0.25 10.64 0.87
CA GLN A 336 -0.19 12.02 0.69
C GLN A 336 -1.32 12.40 1.68
N VAL A 337 -2.26 11.49 1.95
CA VAL A 337 -3.29 11.68 2.98
C VAL A 337 -2.68 11.84 4.36
N MET A 338 -1.72 10.97 4.73
CA MET A 338 -0.97 11.08 5.99
C MET A 338 -0.21 12.42 6.08
N ILE A 339 0.47 12.81 5.01
CA ILE A 339 1.19 14.08 4.92
C ILE A 339 0.23 15.28 5.07
N ALA A 340 -0.93 15.23 4.43
CA ALA A 340 -1.94 16.29 4.54
C ALA A 340 -2.44 16.42 5.98
N ALA A 341 -2.75 15.31 6.64
CA ALA A 341 -3.16 15.28 8.05
C ALA A 341 -2.08 15.87 8.97
N LEU A 342 -0.84 15.43 8.80
CA LEU A 342 0.29 15.92 9.59
C LEU A 342 0.57 17.41 9.38
N LYS A 343 0.36 17.94 8.17
CA LYS A 343 0.47 19.39 7.91
C LYS A 343 -0.59 20.19 8.66
N VAL A 344 -1.85 19.71 8.64
CA VAL A 344 -2.96 20.40 9.33
C VAL A 344 -2.75 20.44 10.83
N CYS A 345 -2.27 19.36 11.43
CA CYS A 345 -2.08 19.28 12.88
C CYS A 345 -0.63 19.54 13.35
N ASN A 346 0.23 20.00 12.44
CA ASN A 346 1.65 20.30 12.70
C ASN A 346 2.42 19.16 13.37
N GLY A 347 2.23 17.92 12.87
CA GLY A 347 2.94 16.74 13.35
C GLY A 347 2.42 16.22 14.69
N CYS A 348 1.12 16.28 14.92
CA CYS A 348 0.45 15.68 16.09
C CYS A 348 0.50 14.15 16.04
N THR A 349 0.11 13.51 17.16
CA THR A 349 0.13 12.05 17.35
C THR A 349 -1.20 11.54 17.89
N GLY A 350 -1.34 10.23 17.97
CA GLY A 350 -2.46 9.58 18.66
C GLY A 350 -3.82 9.97 18.07
N LEU A 351 -4.79 10.20 18.93
CA LEU A 351 -6.16 10.53 18.52
C LEU A 351 -6.26 11.84 17.72
N ASN A 352 -5.40 12.82 18.00
CA ASN A 352 -5.38 14.06 17.24
C ASN A 352 -4.98 13.82 15.79
N LEU A 353 -3.98 12.97 15.54
CA LEU A 353 -3.58 12.57 14.20
C LEU A 353 -4.68 11.73 13.52
N ALA A 354 -5.28 10.79 14.24
CA ALA A 354 -6.40 9.99 13.71
C ALA A 354 -7.57 10.88 13.27
N ASN A 355 -7.93 11.89 14.07
CA ASN A 355 -8.97 12.86 13.72
C ASN A 355 -8.57 13.72 12.52
N ALA A 356 -7.31 14.14 12.44
CA ALA A 356 -6.81 14.89 11.29
C ALA A 356 -6.86 14.05 10.01
N ILE A 357 -6.47 12.76 10.06
CA ILE A 357 -6.58 11.82 8.92
C ILE A 357 -8.04 11.70 8.47
N ARG A 358 -8.97 11.47 9.39
CA ARG A 358 -10.40 11.32 9.09
C ARG A 358 -11.01 12.55 8.40
N ALA A 359 -10.49 13.73 8.70
CA ALA A 359 -10.97 14.98 8.14
C ALA A 359 -10.37 15.33 6.77
N VAL A 360 -9.39 14.57 6.29
CA VAL A 360 -8.74 14.83 4.99
C VAL A 360 -9.76 14.71 3.86
N LYS A 361 -9.79 15.73 3.02
CA LYS A 361 -10.37 15.69 1.67
C LYS A 361 -9.23 15.92 0.70
N TYR A 362 -9.02 14.99 -0.18
CA TYR A 362 -7.84 14.96 -1.04
C TYR A 362 -8.23 14.64 -2.48
N GLN A 363 -7.70 15.38 -3.43
CA GLN A 363 -7.78 15.05 -4.84
C GLN A 363 -6.46 14.44 -5.26
N GLY A 364 -6.45 13.10 -5.39
CA GLY A 364 -5.26 12.30 -5.63
C GLY A 364 -5.22 11.70 -7.03
N LEU A 365 -4.38 10.71 -7.17
CA LEU A 365 -4.19 9.95 -8.41
C LEU A 365 -5.46 9.17 -8.78
N LEU A 366 -6.17 8.70 -7.76
CA LEU A 366 -7.34 7.83 -7.87
C LEU A 366 -8.66 8.64 -7.90
N GLY A 367 -8.58 9.96 -7.96
CA GLY A 367 -9.71 10.87 -7.97
C GLY A 367 -9.95 11.57 -6.64
N ASP A 368 -11.19 12.03 -6.44
CA ASP A 368 -11.60 12.67 -5.19
C ASP A 368 -11.67 11.63 -4.07
N PHE A 369 -10.97 11.91 -2.97
CA PHE A 369 -10.85 11.02 -1.84
C PHE A 369 -11.35 11.68 -0.55
N ALA A 370 -12.12 10.93 0.22
CA ALA A 370 -12.49 11.25 1.59
C ALA A 370 -12.71 9.95 2.38
N TYR A 371 -12.65 10.02 3.70
CA TYR A 371 -13.07 8.91 4.56
C TYR A 371 -14.57 8.99 4.88
N ASP A 372 -15.22 7.84 4.95
CA ASP A 372 -16.53 7.71 5.58
C ASP A 372 -16.44 7.69 7.11
N GLY A 373 -17.61 7.53 7.78
CA GLY A 373 -17.66 7.48 9.24
C GLY A 373 -16.91 6.32 9.88
N SER A 374 -16.67 5.24 9.13
CA SER A 374 -15.96 4.03 9.59
C SER A 374 -14.45 4.07 9.34
N GLY A 375 -13.95 5.07 8.59
CA GLY A 375 -12.55 5.16 8.19
C GLY A 375 -12.22 4.44 6.87
N VAL A 376 -13.25 4.13 6.09
CA VAL A 376 -13.09 3.59 4.73
C VAL A 376 -12.94 4.74 3.74
N GLY A 377 -11.90 4.68 2.93
CA GLY A 377 -11.68 5.64 1.86
C GLY A 377 -12.70 5.48 0.74
N ILE A 378 -13.21 6.59 0.23
CA ILE A 378 -14.20 6.62 -0.83
C ILE A 378 -13.58 7.23 -2.07
N PHE A 379 -13.54 6.47 -3.15
CA PHE A 379 -13.26 6.93 -4.51
C PHE A 379 -13.92 6.00 -5.54
N ALA A 380 -14.01 6.44 -6.79
CA ALA A 380 -14.63 5.66 -7.85
C ALA A 380 -13.70 4.52 -8.30
N THR A 381 -14.31 3.39 -8.67
CA THR A 381 -13.63 2.28 -9.35
C THR A 381 -14.00 2.28 -10.84
N ALA A 382 -13.10 1.81 -11.68
CA ALA A 382 -13.30 1.68 -13.11
C ALA A 382 -13.19 0.23 -13.55
N ILE A 383 -13.81 -0.08 -14.68
CA ILE A 383 -13.66 -1.38 -15.32
C ILE A 383 -12.60 -1.27 -16.42
N GLY A 384 -11.70 -2.22 -16.44
CA GLY A 384 -10.76 -2.45 -17.51
C GLY A 384 -10.84 -3.86 -18.07
N ILE A 385 -10.29 -4.07 -19.24
CA ILE A 385 -10.13 -5.39 -19.85
C ILE A 385 -8.65 -5.57 -20.21
N ILE A 386 -8.08 -6.69 -19.82
CA ILE A 386 -6.70 -7.04 -20.20
C ILE A 386 -6.69 -7.38 -21.68
N THR A 387 -5.85 -6.71 -22.44
CA THR A 387 -5.63 -6.94 -23.85
C THR A 387 -4.14 -6.95 -24.14
N ASN A 388 -3.59 -8.08 -24.56
CA ASN A 388 -2.15 -8.25 -24.80
C ASN A 388 -1.28 -7.83 -23.59
N GLY A 389 -1.72 -8.17 -22.37
CA GLY A 389 -1.00 -7.86 -21.14
C GLY A 389 -1.13 -6.41 -20.63
N VAL A 390 -2.00 -5.61 -21.24
CA VAL A 390 -2.26 -4.23 -20.82
C VAL A 390 -3.73 -4.06 -20.48
N ILE A 391 -4.03 -3.41 -19.35
CA ILE A 391 -5.41 -3.10 -19.00
C ILE A 391 -5.88 -1.90 -19.81
N LYS A 392 -6.97 -2.08 -20.55
CA LYS A 392 -7.64 -1.01 -21.28
C LYS A 392 -8.94 -0.64 -20.59
N PRO A 393 -9.16 0.64 -20.24
CA PRO A 393 -10.42 1.09 -19.67
C PRO A 393 -11.58 0.77 -20.59
N VAL A 394 -12.71 0.40 -20.01
CA VAL A 394 -13.99 0.32 -20.72
C VAL A 394 -14.65 1.68 -20.65
N SER A 395 -14.95 2.23 -21.82
CA SER A 395 -15.68 3.49 -21.98
C SER A 395 -17.18 3.34 -21.69
#